data_993e6ed8305f551fac9177bab0e363f9
#
_entry.id   993e6ed8305f551fac9177bab0e363f9
#
_cell.length_a   1.000
_cell.length_b   1.000
_cell.length_c   1.000
_cell.angle_alpha   90.00
_cell.angle_beta   90.00
_cell.angle_gamma   90.00
#
_symmetry.space_group_name_H-M   'P 1'
#
loop_
_entity.id
_entity.type
_entity.pdbx_description
1 polymer ?
#
loop_
_entity_poly.entity_id
_entity_poly.type
_entity_poly.pdbx_seq_one_letter_code
_entity_poly.pdbx_strand_id
1 'polypeptide(L)'
;YWQGTAQLHKACELIFEEGVESCIARHEKVAAYCRERIKEMGLKIYPVKGAVCSPTVTAVYVPEHMTWERLDSELRVQGMVVGGNYGKLAGKVFRIGHMGSQANINLIKEAMDILETVVHDI
;
A
#
# COMPACT_ATOMS: atom_id res chain seq x y z
N TYR A 1 2.59 -19.64 -22.80
CA TYR A 1 2.72 -19.54 -21.33
C TYR A 1 1.36 -19.83 -20.66
N TRP A 2 0.99 -21.12 -20.66
CA TRP A 2 -0.33 -21.57 -20.20
C TRP A 2 -0.57 -21.30 -18.70
N GLN A 3 0.46 -21.33 -17.86
CA GLN A 3 0.35 -21.06 -16.42
C GLN A 3 -0.15 -19.63 -16.16
N GLY A 4 0.42 -18.64 -16.85
CA GLY A 4 -0.04 -17.26 -16.73
C GLY A 4 -1.45 -17.06 -17.25
N THR A 5 -1.82 -17.76 -18.33
CA THR A 5 -3.19 -17.74 -18.85
C THR A 5 -4.18 -18.35 -17.87
N ALA A 6 -3.82 -19.46 -17.22
CA ALA A 6 -4.65 -20.09 -16.19
C ALA A 6 -4.81 -19.18 -14.94
N GLN A 7 -3.73 -18.52 -14.52
CA GLN A 7 -3.77 -17.55 -13.41
C GLN A 7 -4.67 -16.35 -13.72
N LEU A 8 -4.56 -15.79 -14.94
CA LEU A 8 -5.41 -14.70 -15.40
C LEU A 8 -6.89 -15.13 -15.45
N HIS A 9 -7.16 -16.31 -15.97
CA HIS A 9 -8.52 -16.87 -16.01
C HIS A 9 -9.11 -16.95 -14.59
N LYS A 10 -8.35 -17.51 -13.63
CA LYS A 10 -8.80 -17.60 -12.25
C LYS A 10 -9.00 -16.23 -11.60
N ALA A 11 -8.15 -15.28 -11.87
CA ALA A 11 -8.32 -13.91 -11.38
C ALA A 11 -9.60 -13.26 -11.92
N CYS A 12 -9.91 -13.45 -13.20
CA CYS A 12 -11.16 -12.98 -13.81
C CYS A 12 -12.39 -13.63 -13.18
N GLU A 13 -12.36 -14.95 -12.96
CA GLU A 13 -13.45 -15.65 -12.27
C GLU A 13 -13.73 -15.03 -10.89
N LEU A 14 -12.70 -14.82 -10.07
CA LEU A 14 -12.83 -14.22 -8.73
C LEU A 14 -13.41 -12.80 -8.78
N ILE A 15 -12.99 -11.99 -9.76
CA ILE A 15 -13.54 -10.64 -9.94
C ILE A 15 -15.03 -10.70 -10.36
N PHE A 16 -15.40 -11.62 -11.24
CA PHE A 16 -16.80 -11.78 -11.65
C PHE A 16 -17.67 -12.34 -10.53
N GLU A 17 -17.17 -13.27 -9.72
CA GLU A 17 -17.86 -13.79 -8.53
C GLU A 17 -18.12 -12.68 -7.49
N GLU A 18 -17.14 -11.82 -7.24
CA GLU A 18 -17.27 -10.66 -6.36
C GLU A 18 -18.18 -9.57 -6.96
N GLY A 19 -18.17 -9.44 -8.28
CA GLY A 19 -18.74 -8.32 -9.03
C GLY A 19 -17.72 -7.19 -9.23
N VAL A 20 -17.58 -6.74 -10.49
CA VAL A 20 -16.59 -5.73 -10.89
C VAL A 20 -16.74 -4.45 -10.07
N GLU A 21 -17.96 -3.94 -9.93
CA GLU A 21 -18.26 -2.72 -9.16
C GLU A 21 -17.94 -2.87 -7.67
N SER A 22 -18.24 -4.03 -7.08
CA SER A 22 -17.93 -4.35 -5.70
C SER A 22 -16.42 -4.43 -5.48
N CYS A 23 -15.69 -5.03 -6.42
CA CYS A 23 -14.23 -5.11 -6.42
C CYS A 23 -13.60 -3.71 -6.45
N ILE A 24 -14.08 -2.82 -7.32
CA ILE A 24 -13.62 -1.42 -7.39
C ILE A 24 -13.89 -0.70 -6.07
N ALA A 25 -15.12 -0.76 -5.57
CA ALA A 25 -15.50 -0.10 -4.32
C ALA A 25 -14.68 -0.59 -3.11
N ARG A 26 -14.35 -1.88 -3.06
CA ARG A 26 -13.48 -2.46 -2.03
C ARG A 26 -12.08 -1.85 -2.07
N HIS A 27 -11.47 -1.73 -3.25
CA HIS A 27 -10.17 -1.10 -3.42
C HIS A 27 -10.19 0.39 -3.04
N GLU A 28 -11.19 1.13 -3.48
CA GLU A 28 -11.35 2.55 -3.13
C GLU A 28 -11.47 2.77 -1.62
N LYS A 29 -12.27 1.95 -0.94
CA LYS A 29 -12.44 1.99 0.51
C LYS A 29 -11.12 1.75 1.25
N VAL A 30 -10.37 0.74 0.85
CA VAL A 30 -9.08 0.40 1.48
C VAL A 30 -8.04 1.49 1.20
N ALA A 31 -7.99 2.01 -0.02
CA ALA A 31 -7.11 3.10 -0.40
C ALA A 31 -7.39 4.39 0.39
N ALA A 32 -8.66 4.73 0.56
CA ALA A 32 -9.08 5.90 1.34
C ALA A 32 -8.64 5.77 2.80
N TYR A 33 -8.90 4.62 3.42
CA TYR A 33 -8.46 4.34 4.78
C TYR A 33 -6.93 4.43 4.94
N CYS A 34 -6.18 3.80 4.04
CA CYS A 34 -4.71 3.86 4.05
C CYS A 34 -4.20 5.30 4.03
N ARG A 35 -4.71 6.12 3.11
CA ARG A 35 -4.28 7.51 2.96
C ARG A 35 -4.68 8.41 4.13
N GLU A 36 -5.83 8.16 4.73
CA GLU A 36 -6.26 8.88 5.93
C GLU A 36 -5.31 8.60 7.09
N ARG A 37 -5.03 7.31 7.37
CA ARG A 37 -4.09 6.91 8.41
C ARG A 37 -2.68 7.47 8.19
N ILE A 38 -2.19 7.47 6.95
CA ILE A 38 -0.88 8.08 6.60
C ILE A 38 -0.84 9.57 6.99
N LYS A 39 -1.92 10.30 6.73
CA LYS A 39 -2.02 11.73 7.11
C LYS A 39 -2.10 11.93 8.62
N GLU A 40 -2.86 11.09 9.32
CA GLU A 40 -2.99 11.12 10.78
C GLU A 40 -1.64 10.88 11.47
N MET A 41 -0.80 10.01 10.93
CA MET A 41 0.58 9.79 11.38
C MET A 41 1.51 10.98 11.10
N GLY A 42 1.06 12.01 10.40
CA GLY A 42 1.89 13.14 9.99
C GLY A 42 2.81 12.84 8.80
N LEU A 43 2.63 11.70 8.12
CA LEU A 43 3.42 11.34 6.95
C LEU A 43 2.90 12.02 5.69
N LYS A 44 3.82 12.30 4.77
CA LYS A 44 3.51 13.01 3.51
C LYS A 44 3.29 12.01 2.37
N ILE A 45 2.11 12.06 1.77
CA ILE A 45 1.80 11.33 0.53
C ILE A 45 2.55 11.97 -0.64
N TYR A 46 3.13 11.15 -1.51
CA TYR A 46 3.91 11.61 -2.66
C TYR A 46 3.09 12.38 -3.72
N PRO A 47 1.88 11.94 -4.13
CA PRO A 47 1.09 12.68 -5.10
C PRO A 47 0.74 14.08 -4.61
N VAL A 48 0.76 15.05 -5.53
CA VAL A 48 0.34 16.44 -5.23
C VAL A 48 -1.14 16.50 -4.87
N LYS A 49 -1.53 17.55 -4.14
CA LYS A 49 -2.92 17.78 -3.76
C LYS A 49 -3.81 17.88 -5.03
N GLY A 50 -4.88 17.13 -5.05
CA GLY A 50 -5.83 17.08 -6.17
C GLY A 50 -5.48 16.06 -7.26
N ALA A 51 -4.36 15.38 -7.15
CA ALA A 51 -4.05 14.28 -8.09
C ALA A 51 -5.03 13.12 -7.95
N VAL A 52 -5.40 12.52 -9.08
CA VAL A 52 -6.15 11.27 -9.12
C VAL A 52 -5.19 10.13 -8.80
N CYS A 53 -5.38 9.51 -7.65
CA CYS A 53 -4.52 8.44 -7.16
C CYS A 53 -5.09 7.06 -7.51
N SER A 54 -4.21 6.10 -7.83
CA SER A 54 -4.61 4.71 -8.01
C SER A 54 -5.24 4.14 -6.73
N PRO A 55 -6.34 3.39 -6.82
CA PRO A 55 -6.93 2.72 -5.66
C PRO A 55 -6.15 1.47 -5.21
N THR A 56 -5.05 1.13 -5.89
CA THR A 56 -4.29 -0.12 -5.63
C THR A 56 -2.96 0.09 -4.93
N VAL A 57 -2.46 1.32 -4.87
CA VAL A 57 -1.16 1.65 -4.27
C VAL A 57 -1.17 3.05 -3.66
N THR A 58 -0.49 3.21 -2.54
CA THR A 58 -0.23 4.51 -1.92
C THR A 58 1.27 4.74 -1.84
N ALA A 59 1.74 5.83 -2.44
CA ALA A 59 3.14 6.25 -2.40
C ALA A 59 3.34 7.32 -1.32
N VAL A 60 4.35 7.12 -0.47
CA VAL A 60 4.59 7.92 0.74
C VAL A 60 6.06 8.32 0.79
N TYR A 61 6.35 9.55 1.18
CA TYR A 61 7.73 9.95 1.45
C TYR A 61 8.27 9.23 2.68
N VAL A 62 9.53 8.79 2.60
CA VAL A 62 10.26 8.28 3.77
C VAL A 62 10.35 9.41 4.80
N PRO A 63 10.04 9.16 6.08
CA PRO A 63 10.16 10.18 7.13
C PRO A 63 11.57 10.79 7.20
N GLU A 64 11.68 12.10 7.44
CA GLU A 64 12.97 12.81 7.44
C GLU A 64 13.95 12.31 8.52
N HIS A 65 13.44 11.75 9.60
CA HIS A 65 14.22 11.28 10.75
C HIS A 65 14.75 9.84 10.60
N MET A 66 14.45 9.15 9.49
CA MET A 66 14.94 7.80 9.23
C MET A 66 15.32 7.58 7.77
N THR A 67 16.16 6.58 7.52
CA THR A 67 16.50 6.16 6.16
C THR A 67 15.51 5.10 5.66
N TRP A 68 15.44 4.92 4.34
CA TRP A 68 14.64 3.86 3.73
C TRP A 68 15.06 2.46 4.24
N GLU A 69 16.36 2.22 4.33
CA GLU A 69 16.91 0.94 4.76
C GLU A 69 16.48 0.59 6.19
N ARG A 70 16.49 1.59 7.08
CA ARG A 70 16.02 1.44 8.45
C ARG A 70 14.52 1.17 8.47
N LEU A 71 13.73 1.98 7.77
CA LEU A 71 12.27 1.81 7.68
C LEU A 71 11.90 0.41 7.17
N ASP A 72 12.47 -0.03 6.04
CA ASP A 72 12.21 -1.35 5.44
C ASP A 72 12.59 -2.48 6.39
N SER A 73 13.74 -2.38 7.05
CA SER A 73 14.20 -3.39 8.03
C SER A 73 13.26 -3.50 9.22
N GLU A 74 12.86 -2.39 9.83
CA GLU A 74 11.98 -2.38 11.00
C GLU A 74 10.56 -2.87 10.65
N LEU A 75 10.02 -2.49 9.49
CA LEU A 75 8.74 -3.00 9.00
C LEU A 75 8.77 -4.51 8.79
N ARG A 76 9.84 -5.04 8.19
CA ARG A 76 10.00 -6.49 7.97
C ARG A 76 10.07 -7.28 9.27
N VAL A 77 10.73 -6.75 10.29
CA VAL A 77 10.76 -7.36 11.63
C VAL A 77 9.34 -7.50 12.20
N GLN A 78 8.47 -6.54 11.92
CA GLN A 78 7.06 -6.56 12.34
C GLN A 78 6.15 -7.37 11.38
N GLY A 79 6.71 -7.96 10.31
CA GLY A 79 5.97 -8.76 9.34
C GLY A 79 5.32 -7.96 8.19
N MET A 80 5.59 -6.65 8.08
CA MET A 80 5.11 -5.81 6.99
C MET A 80 6.16 -5.64 5.90
N VAL A 81 5.83 -5.96 4.67
CA VAL A 81 6.69 -5.76 3.50
C VAL A 81 6.09 -4.71 2.58
N VAL A 82 6.87 -3.70 2.26
CA VAL A 82 6.50 -2.61 1.36
C VAL A 82 7.51 -2.46 0.22
N GLY A 83 7.13 -1.79 -0.85
CA GLY A 83 7.99 -1.56 -1.99
C GLY A 83 8.81 -0.27 -1.86
N GLY A 84 10.11 -0.35 -2.05
CA GLY A 84 10.94 0.84 -2.32
C GLY A 84 10.68 1.42 -3.70
N ASN A 85 11.49 2.38 -4.09
CA ASN A 85 11.39 3.04 -5.38
C ASN A 85 12.72 3.01 -6.13
N TYR A 86 12.72 3.49 -7.37
CA TYR A 86 13.86 3.46 -8.28
C TYR A 86 14.27 4.86 -8.75
N GLY A 87 15.46 4.96 -9.31
CA GLY A 87 15.97 6.18 -9.92
C GLY A 87 15.99 7.36 -8.94
N LYS A 88 15.45 8.49 -9.33
CA LYS A 88 15.45 9.73 -8.53
C LYS A 88 14.63 9.63 -7.22
N LEU A 89 13.75 8.65 -7.10
CA LEU A 89 12.89 8.42 -5.94
C LEU A 89 13.42 7.31 -5.02
N ALA A 90 14.50 6.63 -5.40
CA ALA A 90 15.13 5.62 -4.55
C ALA A 90 15.52 6.21 -3.19
N GLY A 91 15.16 5.53 -2.11
CA GLY A 91 15.41 5.97 -0.74
C GLY A 91 14.55 7.15 -0.25
N LYS A 92 13.75 7.76 -1.11
CA LYS A 92 12.95 8.96 -0.78
C LYS A 92 11.45 8.68 -0.66
N VAL A 93 10.95 7.72 -1.44
CA VAL A 93 9.53 7.35 -1.52
C VAL A 93 9.40 5.85 -1.45
N PHE A 94 8.47 5.36 -0.64
CA PHE A 94 8.09 3.96 -0.59
C PHE A 94 6.62 3.78 -1.01
N ARG A 95 6.22 2.55 -1.29
CA ARG A 95 4.89 2.23 -1.81
C ARG A 95 4.24 1.13 -0.98
N ILE A 96 3.03 1.41 -0.55
CA ILE A 96 2.17 0.44 0.13
C ILE A 96 1.18 -0.10 -0.90
N GLY A 97 1.30 -1.38 -1.22
CA GLY A 97 0.38 -2.07 -2.12
C GLY A 97 -0.86 -2.55 -1.37
N HIS A 98 -2.03 -2.23 -1.89
CA HIS A 98 -3.32 -2.70 -1.38
C HIS A 98 -4.22 -3.09 -2.55
N MET A 99 -3.81 -4.15 -3.25
CA MET A 99 -4.42 -4.62 -4.50
C MET A 99 -4.82 -6.10 -4.39
N GLY A 100 -5.89 -6.48 -5.06
CA GLY A 100 -6.37 -7.85 -5.09
C GLY A 100 -6.75 -8.35 -3.70
N SER A 101 -6.19 -9.47 -3.25
CA SER A 101 -6.40 -10.02 -1.90
C SER A 101 -5.86 -9.12 -0.78
N GLN A 102 -4.90 -8.23 -1.09
CA GLN A 102 -4.36 -7.25 -0.14
C GLN A 102 -5.27 -6.01 0.01
N ALA A 103 -6.23 -5.81 -0.87
CA ALA A 103 -7.29 -4.81 -0.70
C ALA A 103 -8.32 -5.30 0.33
N ASN A 104 -7.87 -5.48 1.55
CA ASN A 104 -8.63 -5.99 2.69
C ASN A 104 -8.53 -5.01 3.85
N ILE A 105 -9.69 -4.61 4.39
CA ILE A 105 -9.74 -3.57 5.44
C ILE A 105 -9.06 -3.99 6.74
N ASN A 106 -9.08 -5.28 7.09
CA ASN A 106 -8.43 -5.76 8.30
C ASN A 106 -6.91 -5.80 8.13
N LEU A 107 -6.43 -6.26 6.98
CA LEU A 107 -4.99 -6.27 6.65
C LEU A 107 -4.42 -4.84 6.60
N ILE A 108 -5.13 -3.89 6.00
CA ILE A 108 -4.62 -2.52 5.93
C ILE A 108 -4.65 -1.83 7.30
N LYS A 109 -5.60 -2.14 8.18
CA LYS A 109 -5.59 -1.66 9.56
C LYS A 109 -4.35 -2.15 10.31
N GLU A 110 -4.09 -3.45 10.26
CA GLU A 110 -2.90 -4.05 10.88
C GLU A 110 -1.61 -3.44 10.31
N ALA A 111 -1.51 -3.29 8.99
CA ALA A 111 -0.35 -2.67 8.35
C ALA A 111 -0.15 -1.20 8.79
N MET A 112 -1.23 -0.42 8.93
CA MET A 112 -1.13 0.95 9.39
C MET A 112 -0.74 1.04 10.87
N ASP A 113 -1.19 0.15 11.72
CA ASP A 113 -0.80 0.08 13.13
C ASP A 113 0.70 -0.27 13.27
N ILE A 114 1.20 -1.21 12.46
CA ILE A 114 2.63 -1.53 12.38
C ILE A 114 3.44 -0.31 11.91
N LEU A 115 3.02 0.33 10.83
CA LEU A 115 3.70 1.51 10.30
C LEU A 115 3.75 2.64 11.34
N GLU A 116 2.65 2.92 12.02
CA GLU A 116 2.56 3.93 13.07
C GLU A 116 3.55 3.65 14.19
N THR A 117 3.61 2.41 14.67
CA THR A 117 4.58 1.98 15.67
C THR A 117 6.02 2.24 15.21
N VAL A 118 6.38 1.80 14.00
CA VAL A 118 7.74 1.95 13.46
C VAL A 118 8.15 3.41 13.28
N VAL A 119 7.24 4.28 12.83
CA VAL A 119 7.60 5.70 12.58
C VAL A 119 7.59 6.56 13.83
N HIS A 120 6.94 6.11 14.92
CA HIS A 120 6.86 6.84 16.18
C HIS A 120 7.76 6.27 17.30
N ASP A 121 8.33 5.07 17.12
CA ASP A 121 9.26 4.44 18.08
C ASP A 121 10.67 5.03 18.01
N ILE A 122 10.74 6.34 18.26
CA ILE A 122 12.05 7.03 18.31
C ILE A 122 12.12 7.92 19.54
#